data_c237b0188a751b294e80fd6560e03afb
#
_entry.id   c237b0188a751b294e80fd6560e03afb
#
_cell.length_a   1.000
_cell.length_b   1.000
_cell.length_c   1.000
_cell.angle_alpha   90.00
_cell.angle_beta   90.00
_cell.angle_gamma   90.00
#
_symmetry.space_group_name_H-M   'P 1'
#
loop_
_entity.id
_entity.type
_entity.pdbx_description
1 polymer ?
#
loop_
_entity_poly.entity_id
_entity_poly.type
_entity_poly.pdbx_seq_one_letter_code
_entity_poly.pdbx_strand_id
1 'polypeptide(L)'
;MAITQAVCNSFKVEILKGLHNFTATTGNAFKLALYDNEATLSKSTTAFQQTDEVANSGTYSEGGGALTSVTPALSSDTAVCDFSDISFTSATISAQAAVIYNSSTVSGLTTNASVCVLDFGAVKTSTSGTFTITFPAAEATAAILRIA
;
A
#
# COMPACT_ATOMS: atom_id res chain seq x y z
N MET A 1 16.02 6.71 9.46
CA MET A 1 14.67 7.23 9.29
C MET A 1 14.61 8.16 8.09
N ALA A 2 14.14 7.65 7.01
CA ALA A 2 13.88 8.44 5.80
C ALA A 2 12.73 7.77 5.05
N ILE A 3 11.66 8.52 4.85
CA ILE A 3 10.50 8.07 4.11
C ILE A 3 10.47 8.82 2.78
N THR A 4 10.41 8.08 1.69
CA THR A 4 10.30 8.65 0.34
C THR A 4 9.22 7.91 -0.42
N GLN A 5 8.18 8.62 -0.84
CA GLN A 5 7.12 8.04 -1.68
C GLN A 5 7.68 7.53 -3.00
N ALA A 6 7.43 6.28 -3.29
CA ALA A 6 7.89 5.66 -4.53
C ALA A 6 7.18 4.34 -4.84
N VAL A 7 7.11 4.01 -6.12
CA VAL A 7 6.89 2.64 -6.56
C VAL A 7 8.18 1.86 -6.32
N CYS A 8 8.08 0.69 -5.69
CA CYS A 8 9.26 -0.11 -5.33
C CYS A 8 9.96 -0.67 -6.58
N ASN A 9 11.29 -0.66 -6.57
CA ASN A 9 12.07 -1.13 -7.72
C ASN A 9 11.85 -2.63 -8.01
N SER A 10 11.76 -3.45 -6.95
CA SER A 10 11.44 -4.87 -7.08
C SER A 10 10.08 -5.08 -7.76
N PHE A 11 9.06 -4.32 -7.34
CA PHE A 11 7.73 -4.38 -7.96
C PHE A 11 7.76 -4.13 -9.47
N LYS A 12 8.56 -3.17 -9.93
CA LYS A 12 8.65 -2.85 -11.37
C LYS A 12 9.11 -4.06 -12.19
N VAL A 13 10.04 -4.83 -11.66
CA VAL A 13 10.50 -6.09 -12.30
C VAL A 13 9.44 -7.18 -12.17
N GLU A 14 8.85 -7.31 -10.99
CA GLU A 14 7.87 -8.34 -10.68
C GLU A 14 6.58 -8.20 -11.50
N ILE A 15 6.12 -6.96 -11.75
CA ILE A 15 4.94 -6.72 -12.60
C ILE A 15 5.20 -7.12 -14.06
N LEU A 16 6.41 -6.90 -14.57
CA LEU A 16 6.80 -7.33 -15.92
C LEU A 16 6.91 -8.86 -16.02
N LYS A 17 7.13 -9.56 -14.91
CA LYS A 17 7.10 -11.01 -14.84
C LYS A 17 5.71 -11.59 -14.63
N GLY A 18 4.69 -10.74 -14.48
CA GLY A 18 3.31 -11.17 -14.22
C GLY A 18 3.09 -11.74 -12.83
N LEU A 19 3.90 -11.33 -11.83
CA LEU A 19 3.83 -11.86 -10.47
C LEU A 19 2.82 -11.15 -9.57
N HIS A 20 2.28 -10.01 -10.00
CA HIS A 20 1.23 -9.28 -9.30
C HIS A 20 -0.02 -9.20 -10.16
N ASN A 21 -1.14 -9.62 -9.60
CA ASN A 21 -2.44 -9.55 -10.26
C ASN A 21 -3.41 -8.71 -9.42
N PHE A 22 -3.77 -7.54 -9.91
CA PHE A 22 -4.65 -6.58 -9.24
C PHE A 22 -6.14 -6.75 -9.57
N THR A 23 -6.52 -7.81 -10.29
CA THR A 23 -7.92 -8.08 -10.61
C THR A 23 -8.74 -8.27 -9.33
N ALA A 24 -9.88 -7.61 -9.24
CA ALA A 24 -10.78 -7.75 -8.11
C ALA A 24 -11.23 -9.22 -7.94
N THR A 25 -11.34 -9.67 -6.70
CA THR A 25 -11.79 -11.01 -6.28
C THR A 25 -10.91 -12.18 -6.72
N THR A 26 -10.46 -12.22 -7.97
CA THR A 26 -9.68 -13.36 -8.53
C THR A 26 -8.17 -13.10 -8.57
N GLY A 27 -7.74 -11.86 -8.33
CA GLY A 27 -6.35 -11.48 -8.26
C GLY A 27 -5.69 -11.80 -6.93
N ASN A 28 -4.54 -11.20 -6.69
CA ASN A 28 -3.84 -11.36 -5.43
C ASN A 28 -4.51 -10.58 -4.30
N ALA A 29 -4.23 -10.98 -3.06
CA ALA A 29 -4.58 -10.23 -1.87
C ALA A 29 -3.49 -9.22 -1.56
N PHE A 30 -3.86 -7.97 -1.33
CA PHE A 30 -2.96 -6.89 -0.96
C PHE A 30 -3.32 -6.35 0.41
N LYS A 31 -2.31 -5.87 1.14
CA LYS A 31 -2.48 -5.22 2.44
C LYS A 31 -1.80 -3.86 2.45
N LEU A 32 -2.25 -3.01 3.36
CA LEU A 32 -1.66 -1.71 3.65
C LEU A 32 -1.24 -1.69 5.11
N ALA A 33 0.07 -1.58 5.36
CA ALA A 33 0.63 -1.43 6.69
C ALA A 33 1.03 0.03 6.93
N LEU A 34 0.77 0.53 8.13
CA LEU A 34 1.08 1.89 8.55
C LEU A 34 2.41 1.94 9.30
N TYR A 35 3.17 3.00 9.08
CA TYR A 35 4.49 3.21 9.68
C TYR A 35 4.60 4.58 10.34
N ASP A 36 5.31 4.64 11.45
CA ASP A 36 5.62 5.88 12.11
C ASP A 36 6.72 6.68 11.38
N ASN A 37 7.13 7.81 11.95
CA ASN A 37 8.13 8.69 11.33
C ASN A 37 9.58 8.22 11.52
N GLU A 38 9.82 7.14 12.25
CA GLU A 38 11.17 6.55 12.42
C GLU A 38 11.51 5.57 11.29
N ALA A 39 10.51 5.11 10.55
CA ALA A 39 10.69 4.11 9.48
C ALA A 39 11.64 4.59 8.38
N THR A 40 12.36 3.63 7.81
CA THR A 40 13.18 3.84 6.60
C THR A 40 12.53 3.12 5.43
N LEU A 41 11.84 3.88 4.58
CA LEU A 41 11.04 3.37 3.47
C LEU A 41 11.35 4.16 2.20
N SER A 42 11.58 3.44 1.09
CA SER A 42 11.93 4.06 -0.19
C SER A 42 11.63 3.12 -1.37
N LYS A 43 12.03 3.53 -2.57
CA LYS A 43 12.00 2.67 -3.76
C LYS A 43 12.80 1.36 -3.59
N SER A 44 13.68 1.29 -2.61
CA SER A 44 14.50 0.10 -2.32
C SER A 44 13.85 -0.85 -1.32
N THR A 45 12.68 -0.52 -0.79
CA THR A 45 11.89 -1.41 0.06
C THR A 45 11.39 -2.58 -0.78
N THR A 46 11.70 -3.81 -0.36
CA THR A 46 11.41 -5.01 -1.17
C THR A 46 10.26 -5.85 -0.63
N ALA A 47 9.96 -5.74 0.66
CA ALA A 47 8.90 -6.49 1.32
C ALA A 47 8.38 -5.75 2.55
N PHE A 48 7.20 -6.14 3.02
CA PHE A 48 6.70 -5.71 4.32
C PHE A 48 7.71 -6.05 5.42
N GLN A 49 7.91 -5.15 6.34
CA GLN A 49 8.71 -5.33 7.56
C GLN A 49 7.94 -4.79 8.77
N GLN A 50 8.08 -5.46 9.90
CA GLN A 50 7.39 -5.06 11.12
C GLN A 50 8.10 -3.93 11.89
N THR A 51 9.37 -3.69 11.60
CA THR A 51 10.14 -2.60 12.23
C THR A 51 9.48 -1.26 11.94
N ASP A 52 9.22 -0.47 12.99
CA ASP A 52 8.60 0.86 12.93
C ASP A 52 7.16 0.85 12.35
N GLU A 53 6.53 -0.34 12.29
CA GLU A 53 5.10 -0.44 12.03
C GLU A 53 4.29 0.06 13.22
N VAL A 54 3.18 0.71 12.95
CA VAL A 54 2.21 1.12 13.97
C VAL A 54 1.65 -0.09 14.71
N ALA A 55 1.63 -0.02 16.04
CA ALA A 55 1.13 -1.09 16.89
C ALA A 55 -0.40 -1.28 16.75
N ASN A 56 -0.88 -2.44 17.17
CA ASN A 56 -2.31 -2.76 17.19
C ASN A 56 -3.13 -1.68 17.91
N SER A 57 -4.17 -1.17 17.28
CA SER A 57 -5.08 -0.18 17.88
C SER A 57 -6.43 -0.18 17.17
N GLY A 58 -7.51 -0.33 17.94
CA GLY A 58 -8.84 -0.41 17.37
C GLY A 58 -8.98 -1.54 16.36
N THR A 59 -9.38 -1.22 15.14
CA THR A 59 -9.45 -2.22 14.05
C THR A 59 -8.14 -2.35 13.26
N TYR A 60 -7.09 -1.60 13.59
CA TYR A 60 -5.76 -1.80 13.02
C TYR A 60 -5.04 -2.93 13.74
N SER A 61 -4.53 -3.88 12.99
CA SER A 61 -3.66 -4.94 13.47
C SER A 61 -2.32 -4.90 12.76
N GLU A 62 -1.25 -5.21 13.47
CA GLU A 62 0.09 -5.36 12.87
C GLU A 62 0.05 -6.33 11.68
N GLY A 63 0.78 -6.00 10.63
CA GLY A 63 0.62 -6.61 9.31
C GLY A 63 -0.31 -5.81 8.40
N GLY A 64 -1.01 -4.83 8.94
CA GLY A 64 -1.87 -3.92 8.18
C GLY A 64 -3.26 -4.47 7.87
N GLY A 65 -4.06 -3.63 7.23
CA GLY A 65 -5.41 -3.93 6.79
C GLY A 65 -5.47 -4.50 5.38
N ALA A 66 -6.43 -5.41 5.15
CA ALA A 66 -6.68 -5.95 3.81
C ALA A 66 -7.26 -4.87 2.90
N LEU A 67 -6.70 -4.74 1.71
CA LEU A 67 -7.20 -3.83 0.67
C LEU A 67 -8.23 -4.54 -0.22
N THR A 68 -9.19 -3.79 -0.68
CA THR A 68 -10.17 -4.24 -1.67
C THR A 68 -9.75 -3.76 -3.05
N SER A 69 -9.29 -4.67 -3.89
CA SER A 69 -8.84 -4.34 -5.25
C SER A 69 -9.99 -3.90 -6.13
N VAL A 70 -9.76 -2.88 -6.93
CA VAL A 70 -10.58 -2.51 -8.08
C VAL A 70 -9.86 -3.02 -9.33
N THR A 71 -10.57 -3.73 -10.19
CA THR A 71 -9.94 -4.30 -11.40
C THR A 71 -9.31 -3.20 -12.24
N PRO A 72 -8.01 -3.33 -12.60
CA PRO A 72 -7.33 -2.35 -13.42
C PRO A 72 -8.08 -2.09 -14.74
N ALA A 73 -8.06 -0.83 -15.16
CA ALA A 73 -8.75 -0.40 -16.38
C ALA A 73 -7.93 0.67 -17.11
N LEU A 74 -8.32 1.01 -18.34
CA LEU A 74 -7.79 2.15 -19.08
C LEU A 74 -8.57 3.41 -18.72
N SER A 75 -7.84 4.47 -18.47
CA SER A 75 -8.34 5.86 -18.47
C SER A 75 -7.57 6.60 -19.56
N SER A 76 -8.24 6.92 -20.65
CA SER A 76 -7.58 7.33 -21.90
C SER A 76 -6.55 6.27 -22.33
N ASP A 77 -5.29 6.63 -22.52
CA ASP A 77 -4.22 5.71 -22.94
C ASP A 77 -3.36 5.23 -21.76
N THR A 78 -3.84 5.41 -20.52
CA THR A 78 -3.10 5.05 -19.30
C THR A 78 -3.82 3.93 -18.56
N ALA A 79 -3.11 2.82 -18.28
CA ALA A 79 -3.61 1.79 -17.39
C ALA A 79 -3.49 2.28 -15.93
N VAL A 80 -4.57 2.16 -15.18
CA VAL A 80 -4.67 2.62 -13.79
C VAL A 80 -5.01 1.48 -12.84
N CYS A 81 -4.44 1.55 -11.65
CA CYS A 81 -4.70 0.62 -10.55
C CYS A 81 -5.28 1.37 -9.37
N ASP A 82 -6.27 0.78 -8.71
CA ASP A 82 -6.96 1.37 -7.58
C ASP A 82 -7.34 0.33 -6.53
N PHE A 83 -7.56 0.83 -5.31
CA PHE A 83 -8.18 0.10 -4.20
C PHE A 83 -9.28 0.98 -3.61
N SER A 84 -10.28 0.36 -3.00
CA SER A 84 -11.24 1.09 -2.18
C SER A 84 -10.54 1.73 -0.99
N ASP A 85 -11.00 2.91 -0.57
CA ASP A 85 -10.50 3.56 0.64
C ASP A 85 -10.56 2.62 1.83
N ILE A 86 -9.61 2.74 2.75
CA ILE A 86 -9.53 1.90 3.94
C ILE A 86 -9.57 2.77 5.20
N SER A 87 -10.33 2.33 6.19
CA SER A 87 -10.46 3.02 7.47
C SER A 87 -10.20 2.07 8.63
N PHE A 88 -9.55 2.60 9.65
CA PHE A 88 -9.31 1.91 10.92
C PHE A 88 -10.08 2.66 12.01
N THR A 89 -11.08 2.02 12.61
CA THR A 89 -11.99 2.63 13.56
C THR A 89 -11.58 2.38 15.01
N SER A 90 -12.04 3.24 15.92
CA SER A 90 -11.72 3.16 17.35
C SER A 90 -10.21 3.07 17.61
N ALA A 91 -9.43 3.73 16.76
CA ALA A 91 -7.98 3.59 16.71
C ALA A 91 -7.27 4.85 17.21
N THR A 92 -6.21 4.65 17.98
CA THR A 92 -5.24 5.68 18.32
C THR A 92 -3.97 5.38 17.54
N ILE A 93 -3.77 6.10 16.44
CA ILE A 93 -2.72 5.87 15.46
C ILE A 93 -1.91 7.15 15.30
N SER A 94 -0.59 6.97 15.15
CA SER A 94 0.34 8.01 14.73
C SER A 94 1.18 7.43 13.60
N ALA A 95 0.95 7.87 12.36
CA ALA A 95 1.60 7.33 11.18
C ALA A 95 2.04 8.44 10.23
N GLN A 96 3.19 8.27 9.57
CA GLN A 96 3.66 9.16 8.52
C GLN A 96 3.66 8.50 7.15
N ALA A 97 3.65 7.16 7.09
CA ALA A 97 3.72 6.43 5.84
C ALA A 97 2.87 5.17 5.85
N ALA A 98 2.67 4.63 4.66
CA ALA A 98 2.11 3.30 4.46
C ALA A 98 2.90 2.55 3.39
N VAL A 99 2.93 1.23 3.50
CA VAL A 99 3.42 0.32 2.46
C VAL A 99 2.27 -0.55 1.99
N ILE A 100 2.03 -0.55 0.69
CA ILE A 100 1.16 -1.54 0.05
C ILE A 100 2.02 -2.72 -0.35
N TYR A 101 1.60 -3.92 0.03
CA TYR A 101 2.32 -5.14 -0.30
C TYR A 101 1.38 -6.28 -0.70
N ASN A 102 1.90 -7.22 -1.49
CA ASN A 102 1.19 -8.41 -1.92
C ASN A 102 1.33 -9.49 -0.84
N SER A 103 0.23 -9.86 -0.20
CA SER A 103 0.20 -10.88 0.84
C SER A 103 -0.10 -12.28 0.33
N SER A 104 -0.33 -12.45 -0.97
CA SER A 104 -0.52 -13.76 -1.59
C SER A 104 0.79 -14.52 -1.71
N THR A 105 0.71 -15.84 -1.63
CA THR A 105 1.83 -16.71 -1.99
C THR A 105 1.81 -16.92 -3.51
N VAL A 106 2.82 -16.37 -4.18
CA VAL A 106 2.97 -16.47 -5.64
C VAL A 106 4.35 -17.08 -5.94
N SER A 107 4.39 -18.09 -6.79
CA SER A 107 5.65 -18.73 -7.17
C SER A 107 6.58 -17.72 -7.86
N GLY A 108 7.81 -17.59 -7.35
CA GLY A 108 8.78 -16.63 -7.85
C GLY A 108 8.67 -15.22 -7.28
N LEU A 109 7.70 -14.97 -6.41
CA LEU A 109 7.54 -13.70 -5.70
C LEU A 109 8.09 -13.81 -4.28
N THR A 110 8.79 -12.77 -3.82
CA THR A 110 9.19 -12.63 -2.42
C THR A 110 7.94 -12.60 -1.53
N THR A 111 7.98 -13.28 -0.40
CA THR A 111 6.89 -13.26 0.58
C THR A 111 6.63 -11.82 1.03
N ASN A 112 5.35 -11.40 1.01
CA ASN A 112 4.92 -10.04 1.35
C ASN A 112 5.63 -8.96 0.54
N ALA A 113 5.84 -9.20 -0.76
CA ALA A 113 6.54 -8.28 -1.67
C ALA A 113 5.88 -6.90 -1.71
N SER A 114 6.68 -5.87 -1.48
CA SER A 114 6.19 -4.48 -1.48
C SER A 114 5.85 -4.01 -2.90
N VAL A 115 4.80 -3.21 -3.00
CA VAL A 115 4.35 -2.58 -4.24
C VAL A 115 4.81 -1.12 -4.28
N CYS A 116 4.44 -0.35 -3.29
CA CYS A 116 4.78 1.06 -3.20
C CYS A 116 4.81 1.56 -1.76
N VAL A 117 5.54 2.64 -1.57
CA VAL A 117 5.58 3.43 -0.33
C VAL A 117 4.77 4.69 -0.54
N LEU A 118 3.85 4.97 0.37
CA LEU A 118 3.05 6.18 0.42
C LEU A 118 3.54 7.06 1.58
N ASP A 119 3.91 8.29 1.29
CA ASP A 119 4.35 9.27 2.30
C ASP A 119 3.22 10.29 2.51
N PHE A 120 2.75 10.43 3.73
CA PHE A 120 1.69 11.38 4.07
C PHE A 120 2.21 12.83 4.22
N GLY A 121 3.52 13.04 4.04
CA GLY A 121 4.18 14.34 4.13
C GLY A 121 4.38 14.86 5.55
N ALA A 122 3.65 14.33 6.50
CA ALA A 122 3.76 14.62 7.93
C ALA A 122 3.07 13.53 8.73
N VAL A 123 3.39 13.44 10.02
CA VAL A 123 2.68 12.53 10.93
C VAL A 123 1.19 12.87 10.95
N LYS A 124 0.36 11.88 10.71
CA LYS A 124 -1.10 11.94 10.85
C LYS A 124 -1.52 11.14 12.06
N THR A 125 -2.49 11.64 12.79
CA THR A 125 -2.91 11.02 14.06
C THR A 125 -4.42 10.84 14.12
N SER A 126 -4.83 9.78 14.82
CA SER A 126 -6.19 9.65 15.35
C SER A 126 -6.11 9.30 16.84
N THR A 127 -7.12 9.70 17.61
CA THR A 127 -7.22 9.38 19.04
C THR A 127 -8.59 8.79 19.29
N SER A 128 -8.65 7.51 19.60
CA SER A 128 -9.90 6.75 19.80
C SER A 128 -10.95 7.04 18.70
N GLY A 129 -10.45 7.23 17.48
CA GLY A 129 -11.26 7.68 16.35
C GLY A 129 -11.03 6.85 15.08
N THR A 130 -11.36 7.42 13.95
CA THR A 130 -11.19 6.77 12.65
C THR A 130 -9.98 7.34 11.91
N PHE A 131 -9.06 6.45 11.52
CA PHE A 131 -7.94 6.78 10.65
C PHE A 131 -8.26 6.27 9.24
N THR A 132 -8.42 7.17 8.28
CA THR A 132 -8.82 6.82 6.91
C THR A 132 -7.71 7.12 5.92
N ILE A 133 -7.41 6.15 5.06
CA ILE A 133 -6.59 6.33 3.86
C ILE A 133 -7.53 6.48 2.67
N THR A 134 -7.52 7.66 2.07
CA THR A 134 -8.27 7.94 0.85
C THR A 134 -7.32 7.90 -0.34
N PHE A 135 -7.60 7.02 -1.29
CA PHE A 135 -6.80 6.88 -2.50
C PHE A 135 -7.21 7.90 -3.56
N PRO A 136 -6.29 8.32 -4.44
CA PRO A 136 -6.65 9.19 -5.56
C PRO A 136 -7.62 8.50 -6.51
N ALA A 137 -8.43 9.28 -7.22
CA ALA A 137 -9.29 8.74 -8.27
C ALA A 137 -8.46 8.00 -9.34
N ALA A 138 -9.01 6.91 -9.86
CA ALA A 138 -8.33 6.09 -10.88
C ALA A 138 -8.49 6.73 -12.26
N GLU A 139 -7.66 7.72 -12.54
CA GLU A 139 -7.65 8.52 -13.76
C GLU A 139 -6.27 8.55 -14.41
N ALA A 140 -6.21 8.94 -15.69
CA ALA A 140 -4.95 9.04 -16.42
C ALA A 140 -3.93 9.99 -15.77
N THR A 141 -4.40 10.97 -15.00
CA THR A 141 -3.55 11.96 -14.32
C THR A 141 -3.32 11.65 -12.84
N ALA A 142 -4.11 10.75 -12.25
CA ALA A 142 -4.01 10.40 -10.85
C ALA A 142 -4.47 8.95 -10.63
N ALA A 143 -3.68 8.17 -9.95
CA ALA A 143 -4.02 6.83 -9.48
C ALA A 143 -2.91 6.36 -8.52
N ILE A 144 -3.15 5.25 -7.82
CA ILE A 144 -2.13 4.62 -6.96
C ILE A 144 -0.94 4.18 -7.83
N LEU A 145 -1.22 3.51 -8.95
CA LEU A 145 -0.24 3.10 -9.94
C LEU A 145 -0.76 3.44 -11.33
N ARG A 146 0.13 3.87 -12.23
CA ARG A 146 -0.18 4.19 -13.62
C ARG A 146 0.89 3.64 -14.54
N ILE A 147 0.44 3.10 -15.68
CA ILE A 147 1.32 2.73 -16.80
C ILE A 147 0.80 3.50 -18.02
N ALA A 148 1.56 4.52 -18.38
CA ALA A 148 1.24 5.40 -19.51
C ALA A 148 1.97 4.93 -20.78
#